data_f9ea1ad570215d31b86e1f08f0a18019
#
_entry.id   f9ea1ad570215d31b86e1f08f0a18019
#
_cell.length_a   1.000
_cell.length_b   1.000
_cell.length_c   1.000
_cell.angle_alpha   90.00
_cell.angle_beta   90.00
_cell.angle_gamma   90.00
#
_symmetry.space_group_name_H-M   'P 1'
#
loop_
_entity.id
_entity.type
_entity.pdbx_description
1 polymer ?
#
loop_
_entity_poly.entity_id
_entity_poly.type
_entity_poly.pdbx_seq_one_letter_code
_entity_poly.pdbx_strand_id
1 'polypeptide(L)'
;MRIGIDGGCWNNRRGYGRFARELLSAVVRRDTANEYVLFLEPGSDSTFPVPEGLSIRRVATSSPVAEAARADGRRALGDLWRMARAAADERLDAFFFPSVYSYFPPPAGLPAIVCFHDTIAERHPDLTFSSSKHAWFWRIKVWAAAVRADLVLTVSEYSRRSLHDYFGLPLGRIRVVTEGASAVFRRIETEPPPRRFVLYAGGISPNKNLGTLIAAYARLLSRRHGLQLLLVGDYKSDRFKSCYAQLRAQVEAARLSEEVVFAGYVPDEELCRLYNTAAVFVMPSLDEGFGLPALEAMSCGAPVIVSSGHALEELVGDAGLVVPPQDAAALAEAMDRVLEDPALAEALSERSLRRARAFSWERAAEQFLEALNAALAHPRSGATATP
;
A
#
# COMPACT_ATOMS: atom_id res chain seq x y z
N MET A 1 -14.41 3.50 24.69
CA MET A 1 -12.99 3.86 24.82
C MET A 1 -12.68 5.06 23.91
N ARG A 2 -11.63 5.80 24.20
CA ARG A 2 -11.21 6.96 23.40
C ARG A 2 -9.86 6.67 22.72
N ILE A 3 -9.84 6.59 21.41
CA ILE A 3 -8.72 6.11 20.60
C ILE A 3 -8.11 7.29 19.83
N GLY A 4 -6.84 7.59 20.09
CA GLY A 4 -6.09 8.55 19.31
C GLY A 4 -5.60 7.91 18.01
N ILE A 5 -5.59 8.68 16.91
CA ILE A 5 -5.17 8.21 15.59
C ILE A 5 -4.18 9.20 15.00
N ASP A 6 -3.02 8.72 14.58
CA ASP A 6 -2.06 9.54 13.87
C ASP A 6 -2.54 9.82 12.44
N GLY A 7 -2.78 11.10 12.14
CA GLY A 7 -3.20 11.57 10.81
C GLY A 7 -2.05 11.96 9.88
N GLY A 8 -0.81 11.63 10.23
CA GLY A 8 0.36 12.03 9.45
C GLY A 8 0.40 11.52 8.01
N CYS A 9 -0.30 10.42 7.72
CA CYS A 9 -0.46 9.90 6.37
C CYS A 9 -1.76 10.33 5.68
N TRP A 10 -2.63 11.16 6.31
CA TRP A 10 -3.96 11.50 5.81
C TRP A 10 -3.97 12.07 4.40
N ASN A 11 -3.07 13.01 4.12
CA ASN A 11 -2.94 13.65 2.81
C ASN A 11 -2.09 12.88 1.80
N ASN A 12 -1.64 11.69 2.14
CA ASN A 12 -0.92 10.85 1.19
C ASN A 12 -1.92 10.25 0.19
N ARG A 13 -1.74 10.53 -1.10
CA ARG A 13 -2.56 9.99 -2.18
C ARG A 13 -2.26 8.52 -2.51
N ARG A 14 -1.20 7.95 -1.93
CA ARG A 14 -0.76 6.56 -2.15
C ARG A 14 -1.38 5.59 -1.14
N GLY A 15 -0.98 4.32 -1.19
CA GLY A 15 -1.52 3.23 -0.40
C GLY A 15 -1.74 3.53 1.09
N TYR A 16 -0.74 4.09 1.80
CA TYR A 16 -0.86 4.36 3.25
C TYR A 16 -1.98 5.35 3.60
N GLY A 17 -2.11 6.42 2.80
CA GLY A 17 -3.17 7.39 3.03
C GLY A 17 -4.53 6.83 2.64
N ARG A 18 -4.62 6.05 1.57
CA ARG A 18 -5.85 5.33 1.19
C ARG A 18 -6.25 4.36 2.29
N PHE A 19 -5.32 3.53 2.76
CA PHE A 19 -5.55 2.62 3.88
C PHE A 19 -6.12 3.36 5.11
N ALA A 20 -5.46 4.44 5.55
CA ALA A 20 -5.92 5.19 6.71
C ALA A 20 -7.35 5.74 6.52
N ARG A 21 -7.63 6.40 5.40
CA ARG A 21 -8.94 7.01 5.14
C ARG A 21 -10.06 5.98 5.00
N GLU A 22 -9.84 4.93 4.21
CA GLU A 22 -10.86 3.92 3.94
C GLU A 22 -11.12 3.05 5.18
N LEU A 23 -10.06 2.60 5.87
CA LEU A 23 -10.20 1.84 7.11
C LEU A 23 -10.97 2.64 8.16
N LEU A 24 -10.55 3.89 8.42
CA LEU A 24 -11.19 4.72 9.44
C LEU A 24 -12.63 5.09 9.07
N SER A 25 -12.90 5.33 7.79
CA SER A 25 -14.27 5.52 7.31
C SER A 25 -15.15 4.28 7.57
N ALA A 26 -14.63 3.09 7.36
CA ALA A 26 -15.35 1.85 7.64
C ALA A 26 -15.49 1.60 9.15
N VAL A 27 -14.45 1.89 9.94
CA VAL A 27 -14.47 1.75 11.41
C VAL A 27 -15.55 2.63 12.03
N VAL A 28 -15.58 3.94 11.73
CA VAL A 28 -16.56 4.86 12.35
C VAL A 28 -18.01 4.60 11.91
N ARG A 29 -18.22 4.05 10.73
CA ARG A 29 -19.57 3.61 10.32
C ARG A 29 -20.08 2.40 11.10
N ARG A 30 -19.18 1.55 11.60
CA ARG A 30 -19.50 0.29 12.26
C ARG A 30 -19.48 0.39 13.78
N ASP A 31 -18.55 1.14 14.31
CA ASP A 31 -18.31 1.25 15.75
C ASP A 31 -18.87 2.55 16.31
N THR A 32 -19.94 2.40 17.09
CA THR A 32 -20.60 3.49 17.83
C THR A 32 -20.27 3.51 19.31
N ALA A 33 -19.47 2.54 19.79
CA ALA A 33 -19.14 2.38 21.22
C ALA A 33 -17.86 3.14 21.60
N ASN A 34 -16.97 3.39 20.65
CA ASN A 34 -15.70 4.08 20.88
C ASN A 34 -15.71 5.48 20.27
N GLU A 35 -14.91 6.37 20.87
CA GLU A 35 -14.61 7.69 20.34
C GLU A 35 -13.26 7.67 19.63
N TYR A 36 -13.17 8.29 18.46
CA TYR A 36 -11.97 8.35 17.67
C TYR A 36 -11.51 9.80 17.48
N VAL A 37 -10.25 10.07 17.83
CA VAL A 37 -9.64 11.41 17.76
C VAL A 37 -8.49 11.39 16.74
N LEU A 38 -8.68 12.03 15.61
CA LEU A 38 -7.68 12.13 14.53
C LEU A 38 -6.76 13.33 14.78
N PHE A 39 -5.47 13.07 14.92
CA PHE A 39 -4.45 14.09 15.13
C PHE A 39 -3.94 14.59 13.78
N LEU A 40 -4.29 15.82 13.42
CA LEU A 40 -3.93 16.44 12.14
C LEU A 40 -3.14 17.74 12.33
N GLU A 41 -2.34 18.08 11.33
CA GLU A 41 -1.82 19.44 11.20
C GLU A 41 -2.94 20.40 10.74
N PRO A 42 -2.83 21.69 11.11
CA PRO A 42 -3.74 22.71 10.58
C PRO A 42 -3.77 22.70 9.04
N GLY A 43 -4.96 22.63 8.46
CA GLY A 43 -5.16 22.63 7.00
C GLY A 43 -5.00 21.27 6.31
N SER A 44 -4.63 20.21 7.02
CA SER A 44 -4.47 18.87 6.41
C SER A 44 -5.77 18.22 5.96
N ASP A 45 -6.90 18.66 6.46
CA ASP A 45 -8.25 18.19 6.09
C ASP A 45 -8.84 18.86 4.84
N SER A 46 -8.11 19.80 4.24
CA SER A 46 -8.58 20.52 3.04
C SER A 46 -8.54 19.67 1.75
N THR A 47 -7.65 18.67 1.70
CA THR A 47 -7.46 17.82 0.50
C THR A 47 -8.38 16.61 0.50
N PHE A 48 -8.54 15.97 1.66
CA PHE A 48 -9.43 14.83 1.85
C PHE A 48 -10.31 15.07 3.06
N PRO A 49 -11.65 15.03 2.90
CA PRO A 49 -12.57 15.25 4.01
C PRO A 49 -12.38 14.18 5.09
N VAL A 50 -12.55 14.60 6.34
CA VAL A 50 -12.56 13.71 7.49
C VAL A 50 -13.97 13.15 7.65
N PRO A 51 -14.16 11.82 7.76
CA PRO A 51 -15.48 11.21 7.95
C PRO A 51 -16.17 11.71 9.22
N GLU A 52 -17.50 11.81 9.15
CA GLU A 52 -18.31 12.00 10.35
C GLU A 52 -18.03 10.87 11.37
N GLY A 53 -17.99 11.21 12.65
CA GLY A 53 -17.62 10.27 13.73
C GLY A 53 -16.15 10.32 14.15
N LEU A 54 -15.28 11.04 13.41
CA LEU A 54 -13.92 11.36 13.84
C LEU A 54 -13.85 12.78 14.40
N SER A 55 -13.44 12.92 15.67
CA SER A 55 -13.06 14.22 16.24
C SER A 55 -11.66 14.61 15.75
N ILE A 56 -11.39 15.89 15.54
CA ILE A 56 -10.09 16.37 15.06
C ILE A 56 -9.35 17.09 16.16
N ARG A 57 -8.14 16.63 16.48
CA ARG A 57 -7.17 17.35 17.30
C ARG A 57 -6.10 17.96 16.38
N ARG A 58 -6.07 19.29 16.29
CA ARG A 58 -5.06 19.99 15.48
C ARG A 58 -3.78 20.20 16.30
N VAL A 59 -2.65 19.77 15.75
CA VAL A 59 -1.33 19.92 16.35
C VAL A 59 -0.40 20.64 15.37
N ALA A 60 0.02 21.86 15.69
CA ALA A 60 0.94 22.62 14.88
C ALA A 60 2.35 22.02 14.93
N THR A 61 2.91 21.70 13.78
CA THR A 61 4.27 21.19 13.60
C THR A 61 5.12 22.22 12.84
N SER A 62 6.43 22.16 12.99
CA SER A 62 7.36 23.08 12.34
C SER A 62 7.63 22.73 10.87
N SER A 63 7.36 21.47 10.50
CA SER A 63 7.51 20.96 9.13
C SER A 63 6.26 20.20 8.74
N PRO A 64 5.78 20.27 7.48
CA PRO A 64 4.65 19.48 7.03
C PRO A 64 4.86 17.98 7.30
N VAL A 65 3.92 17.35 8.01
CA VAL A 65 4.02 15.91 8.35
C VAL A 65 4.06 15.06 7.08
N ALA A 66 3.41 15.51 6.00
CA ALA A 66 3.49 14.85 4.70
C ALA A 66 4.92 14.79 4.13
N GLU A 67 5.81 15.74 4.50
CA GLU A 67 7.22 15.72 4.14
C GLU A 67 8.04 14.86 5.11
N ALA A 68 7.71 14.89 6.38
CA ALA A 68 8.36 14.07 7.41
C ALA A 68 7.96 12.58 7.32
N ALA A 69 6.81 12.26 6.73
CA ALA A 69 6.30 10.90 6.50
C ALA A 69 6.89 10.25 5.22
N ARG A 70 8.10 10.64 4.81
CA ARG A 70 8.89 10.00 3.74
C ARG A 70 9.93 9.07 4.36
N ALA A 71 10.40 8.09 3.60
CA ALA A 71 11.52 7.25 4.03
C ALA A 71 12.78 8.08 4.37
N ASP A 72 13.00 9.19 3.65
CA ASP A 72 14.11 10.15 3.87
C ASP A 72 13.72 11.33 4.76
N GLY A 73 12.45 11.40 5.20
CA GLY A 73 11.91 12.52 5.98
C GLY A 73 12.37 12.48 7.45
N ARG A 74 12.66 13.66 8.01
CA ARG A 74 12.98 13.82 9.43
C ARG A 74 11.93 14.71 10.07
N ARG A 75 11.28 14.22 11.12
CA ARG A 75 10.52 15.10 12.04
C ARG A 75 11.51 15.80 12.97
N ALA A 76 11.33 17.10 13.18
CA ALA A 76 12.04 17.81 14.24
C ALA A 76 11.68 17.19 15.60
N LEU A 77 12.66 17.08 16.50
CA LEU A 77 12.42 16.54 17.84
C LEU A 77 11.32 17.29 18.60
N GLY A 78 11.22 18.61 18.36
CA GLY A 78 10.15 19.44 18.91
C GLY A 78 8.75 19.05 18.41
N ASP A 79 8.63 18.54 17.17
CA ASP A 79 7.34 18.09 16.63
C ASP A 79 6.93 16.74 17.22
N LEU A 80 7.89 15.82 17.42
CA LEU A 80 7.63 14.56 18.12
C LEU A 80 7.12 14.82 19.56
N TRP A 81 7.76 15.77 20.25
CA TRP A 81 7.35 16.15 21.60
C TRP A 81 5.96 16.80 21.63
N ARG A 82 5.65 17.71 20.66
CA ARG A 82 4.30 18.33 20.57
C ARG A 82 3.21 17.29 20.33
N MET A 83 3.47 16.32 19.46
CA MET A 83 2.52 15.21 19.19
C MET A 83 2.32 14.35 20.44
N ALA A 84 3.41 13.95 21.11
CA ALA A 84 3.33 13.16 22.35
C ALA A 84 2.58 13.91 23.47
N ARG A 85 2.85 15.20 23.62
CA ARG A 85 2.13 16.03 24.60
C ARG A 85 0.65 16.17 24.26
N ALA A 86 0.33 16.44 22.99
CA ALA A 86 -1.08 16.51 22.57
C ALA A 86 -1.83 15.20 22.83
N ALA A 87 -1.16 14.05 22.60
CA ALA A 87 -1.74 12.73 22.93
C ALA A 87 -1.94 12.56 24.45
N ALA A 88 -1.02 13.06 25.31
CA ALA A 88 -1.17 13.01 26.75
C ALA A 88 -2.34 13.87 27.26
N ASP A 89 -2.57 15.04 26.63
CA ASP A 89 -3.61 15.97 27.03
C ASP A 89 -5.04 15.45 26.72
N GLU A 90 -5.19 14.47 25.80
CA GLU A 90 -6.50 13.97 25.30
C GLU A 90 -7.13 12.82 26.11
N ARG A 91 -6.49 12.30 27.17
CA ARG A 91 -6.97 11.18 27.98
C ARG A 91 -7.39 9.98 27.15
N LEU A 92 -6.48 9.47 26.31
CA LEU A 92 -6.71 8.36 25.41
C LEU A 92 -6.52 7.01 26.11
N ASP A 93 -7.29 6.01 25.68
CA ASP A 93 -7.15 4.61 26.10
C ASP A 93 -6.12 3.86 25.24
N ALA A 94 -5.93 4.26 23.98
CA ALA A 94 -4.90 3.75 23.08
C ALA A 94 -4.55 4.78 21.98
N PHE A 95 -3.41 4.57 21.30
CA PHE A 95 -3.01 5.37 20.18
C PHE A 95 -2.68 4.49 18.96
N PHE A 96 -3.36 4.73 17.86
CA PHE A 96 -3.18 4.00 16.60
C PHE A 96 -2.36 4.81 15.59
N PHE A 97 -1.33 4.18 15.06
CA PHE A 97 -0.53 4.67 13.93
C PHE A 97 -0.88 3.87 12.67
N PRO A 98 -1.65 4.43 11.72
CA PRO A 98 -1.99 3.74 10.48
C PRO A 98 -0.78 3.43 9.60
N SER A 99 0.35 4.06 9.88
CA SER A 99 1.62 3.79 9.21
C SER A 99 2.79 4.12 10.14
N VAL A 100 3.83 3.29 10.10
CA VAL A 100 5.09 3.54 10.82
C VAL A 100 5.85 4.78 10.32
N TYR A 101 5.54 5.28 9.13
CA TYR A 101 6.19 6.46 8.56
C TYR A 101 6.02 7.72 9.39
N SER A 102 4.89 7.89 10.05
CA SER A 102 4.58 9.03 10.91
C SER A 102 4.73 8.75 12.41
N TYR A 103 5.26 7.59 12.78
CA TYR A 103 5.44 7.18 14.16
C TYR A 103 6.23 8.21 15.00
N PHE A 104 5.73 8.46 16.20
CA PHE A 104 6.41 9.15 17.30
C PHE A 104 6.23 8.34 18.59
N PRO A 105 7.15 8.41 19.56
CA PRO A 105 6.99 7.72 20.84
C PRO A 105 5.77 8.27 21.60
N PRO A 106 4.71 7.46 21.83
CA PRO A 106 3.55 7.90 22.59
C PRO A 106 3.92 8.09 24.07
N PRO A 107 3.08 8.80 24.88
CA PRO A 107 3.26 8.93 26.30
C PRO A 107 3.42 7.57 27.02
N ALA A 108 4.19 7.55 28.10
CA ALA A 108 4.36 6.34 28.90
C ALA A 108 2.99 5.87 29.44
N GLY A 109 2.72 4.57 29.34
CA GLY A 109 1.46 3.97 29.80
C GLY A 109 0.31 4.04 28.78
N LEU A 110 0.45 4.79 27.67
CA LEU A 110 -0.54 4.80 26.60
C LEU A 110 -0.25 3.64 25.63
N PRO A 111 -1.14 2.64 25.50
CA PRO A 111 -0.98 1.54 24.56
C PRO A 111 -0.84 2.03 23.12
N ALA A 112 0.15 1.50 22.42
CA ALA A 112 0.47 1.84 21.02
C ALA A 112 0.15 0.70 20.07
N ILE A 113 -0.65 0.99 19.05
CA ILE A 113 -0.98 0.09 17.96
C ILE A 113 -0.31 0.66 16.70
N VAL A 114 0.57 -0.10 16.05
CA VAL A 114 1.34 0.39 14.90
C VAL A 114 1.14 -0.53 13.71
N CYS A 115 0.71 0.04 12.57
CA CYS A 115 0.60 -0.68 11.31
C CYS A 115 1.91 -0.60 10.52
N PHE A 116 2.46 -1.77 10.19
CA PHE A 116 3.57 -1.96 9.27
C PHE A 116 3.03 -2.63 8.01
N HIS A 117 2.98 -1.90 6.90
CA HIS A 117 2.41 -2.43 5.66
C HIS A 117 3.30 -3.48 5.00
N ASP A 118 4.61 -3.33 5.13
CA ASP A 118 5.62 -4.23 4.56
C ASP A 118 6.95 -4.11 5.32
N THR A 119 7.94 -4.89 4.87
CA THR A 119 9.35 -4.82 5.31
C THR A 119 10.29 -4.58 4.12
N ILE A 120 9.79 -3.97 3.04
CA ILE A 120 10.57 -3.78 1.80
C ILE A 120 11.77 -2.88 2.06
N ALA A 121 11.57 -1.79 2.79
CA ALA A 121 12.64 -0.85 3.12
C ALA A 121 13.75 -1.49 3.97
N GLU A 122 13.40 -2.45 4.82
CA GLU A 122 14.32 -3.19 5.69
C GLU A 122 15.08 -4.28 4.96
N ARG A 123 14.40 -5.02 4.09
CA ARG A 123 14.95 -6.16 3.34
C ARG A 123 15.69 -5.72 2.09
N HIS A 124 15.27 -4.64 1.47
CA HIS A 124 15.82 -4.10 0.22
C HIS A 124 16.15 -2.61 0.35
N PRO A 125 17.10 -2.24 1.25
CA PRO A 125 17.43 -0.83 1.51
C PRO A 125 17.96 -0.09 0.27
N ASP A 126 18.64 -0.77 -0.62
CA ASP A 126 19.19 -0.24 -1.89
C ASP A 126 18.11 0.10 -2.91
N LEU A 127 16.94 -0.53 -2.85
CA LEU A 127 15.79 -0.18 -3.69
C LEU A 127 15.01 1.02 -3.14
N THR A 128 15.16 1.30 -1.84
CA THR A 128 14.32 2.29 -1.13
C THR A 128 15.06 3.58 -0.82
N PHE A 129 16.30 3.49 -0.30
CA PHE A 129 17.03 4.65 0.20
C PHE A 129 18.07 5.16 -0.79
N SER A 130 18.23 6.48 -0.79
CA SER A 130 19.28 7.17 -1.58
C SER A 130 20.65 7.16 -0.88
N SER A 131 20.70 6.90 0.44
CA SER A 131 21.95 6.84 1.21
C SER A 131 21.85 5.90 2.42
N SER A 132 23.00 5.34 2.81
CA SER A 132 23.14 4.48 3.99
C SER A 132 22.78 5.19 5.31
N LYS A 133 22.96 6.52 5.38
CA LYS A 133 22.58 7.32 6.56
C LYS A 133 21.06 7.32 6.75
N HIS A 134 20.29 7.48 5.67
CA HIS A 134 18.83 7.45 5.72
C HIS A 134 18.34 6.05 6.11
N ALA A 135 18.92 5.00 5.55
CA ALA A 135 18.60 3.61 5.91
C ALA A 135 18.85 3.34 7.40
N TRP A 136 19.95 3.85 7.97
CA TRP A 136 20.27 3.67 9.40
C TRP A 136 19.26 4.37 10.32
N PHE A 137 18.91 5.64 10.04
CA PHE A 137 17.90 6.36 10.81
C PHE A 137 16.52 5.72 10.71
N TRP A 138 16.17 5.25 9.52
CA TRP A 138 14.94 4.48 9.30
C TRP A 138 14.89 3.23 10.17
N ARG A 139 15.97 2.43 10.15
CA ARG A 139 16.06 1.20 10.95
C ARG A 139 15.87 1.46 12.45
N ILE A 140 16.50 2.51 13.00
CA ILE A 140 16.29 2.88 14.41
C ILE A 140 14.82 3.21 14.68
N LYS A 141 14.21 4.04 13.83
CA LYS A 141 12.82 4.46 13.98
C LYS A 141 11.86 3.27 13.94
N VAL A 142 11.96 2.40 12.93
CA VAL A 142 11.05 1.27 12.79
C VAL A 142 11.28 0.21 13.87
N TRP A 143 12.53 0.01 14.28
CA TRP A 143 12.85 -0.87 15.39
C TRP A 143 12.26 -0.35 16.71
N ALA A 144 12.41 0.94 16.99
CA ALA A 144 11.80 1.57 18.16
C ALA A 144 10.27 1.44 18.15
N ALA A 145 9.64 1.63 17.00
CA ALA A 145 8.21 1.44 16.83
C ALA A 145 7.79 -0.03 17.06
N ALA A 146 8.53 -0.98 16.48
CA ALA A 146 8.25 -2.43 16.60
C ALA A 146 8.39 -2.94 18.04
N VAL A 147 9.42 -2.49 18.77
CA VAL A 147 9.64 -2.88 20.18
C VAL A 147 8.59 -2.23 21.08
N ARG A 148 8.27 -0.97 20.84
CA ARG A 148 7.38 -0.18 21.71
C ARG A 148 5.89 -0.46 21.48
N ALA A 149 5.48 -0.89 20.27
CA ALA A 149 4.10 -1.21 19.97
C ALA A 149 3.57 -2.32 20.89
N ASP A 150 2.41 -2.13 21.51
CA ASP A 150 1.72 -3.17 22.25
C ASP A 150 1.08 -4.18 21.30
N LEU A 151 0.60 -3.70 20.17
CA LEU A 151 0.09 -4.50 19.05
C LEU A 151 0.68 -4.00 17.75
N VAL A 152 1.13 -4.92 16.91
CA VAL A 152 1.54 -4.65 15.53
C VAL A 152 0.43 -5.11 14.58
N LEU A 153 0.00 -4.21 13.70
CA LEU A 153 -0.87 -4.54 12.57
C LEU A 153 -0.06 -4.66 11.29
N THR A 154 -0.53 -5.48 10.38
CA THR A 154 -0.02 -5.59 9.02
C THR A 154 -1.13 -6.00 8.06
N VAL A 155 -0.87 -6.05 6.76
CA VAL A 155 -1.92 -6.11 5.73
C VAL A 155 -2.05 -7.47 5.03
N SER A 156 -1.11 -8.41 5.27
CA SER A 156 -1.13 -9.77 4.70
C SER A 156 -0.44 -10.77 5.62
N GLU A 157 -0.69 -12.08 5.41
CA GLU A 157 0.03 -13.14 6.13
C GLU A 157 1.51 -13.19 5.70
N TYR A 158 1.80 -12.84 4.45
CA TYR A 158 3.18 -12.68 4.00
C TYR A 158 3.91 -11.60 4.82
N SER A 159 3.34 -10.40 4.93
CA SER A 159 3.92 -9.31 5.72
C SER A 159 4.01 -9.66 7.20
N ARG A 160 3.04 -10.43 7.74
CA ARG A 160 3.09 -10.93 9.12
C ARG A 160 4.31 -11.83 9.37
N ARG A 161 4.56 -12.78 8.47
CA ARG A 161 5.76 -13.63 8.54
C ARG A 161 7.04 -12.82 8.37
N SER A 162 7.06 -11.90 7.40
CA SER A 162 8.21 -11.04 7.14
C SER A 162 8.58 -10.15 8.34
N LEU A 163 7.59 -9.61 9.05
CA LEU A 163 7.79 -8.86 10.30
C LEU A 163 8.31 -9.76 11.44
N HIS A 164 7.77 -10.98 11.56
CA HIS A 164 8.28 -11.96 12.51
C HIS A 164 9.76 -12.28 12.25
N ASP A 165 10.10 -12.59 11.01
CA ASP A 165 11.45 -13.01 10.61
C ASP A 165 12.47 -11.87 10.77
N TYR A 166 12.08 -10.64 10.40
CA TYR A 166 12.99 -9.49 10.43
C TYR A 166 13.19 -8.91 11.83
N PHE A 167 12.10 -8.71 12.59
CA PHE A 167 12.15 -8.06 13.91
C PHE A 167 12.17 -9.03 15.08
N GLY A 168 12.00 -10.34 14.87
CA GLY A 168 11.87 -11.34 15.93
C GLY A 168 10.58 -11.18 16.76
N LEU A 169 9.56 -10.50 16.24
CA LEU A 169 8.31 -10.29 16.95
C LEU A 169 7.50 -11.58 17.03
N PRO A 170 6.95 -11.95 18.22
CA PRO A 170 6.07 -13.10 18.31
C PRO A 170 4.86 -12.98 17.38
N LEU A 171 4.53 -14.03 16.64
CA LEU A 171 3.37 -14.02 15.72
C LEU A 171 2.05 -13.67 16.41
N GLY A 172 1.90 -14.02 17.71
CA GLY A 172 0.74 -13.64 18.51
C GLY A 172 0.59 -12.14 18.75
N ARG A 173 1.66 -11.36 18.55
CA ARG A 173 1.69 -9.89 18.68
C ARG A 173 1.40 -9.18 17.37
N ILE A 174 1.37 -9.89 16.26
CA ILE A 174 1.12 -9.34 14.92
C ILE A 174 -0.27 -9.80 14.48
N ARG A 175 -1.15 -8.87 14.12
CA ARG A 175 -2.48 -9.13 13.57
C ARG A 175 -2.57 -8.64 12.14
N VAL A 176 -3.23 -9.41 11.31
CA VAL A 176 -3.51 -9.02 9.92
C VAL A 176 -4.83 -8.26 9.89
N VAL A 177 -4.78 -7.07 9.30
CA VAL A 177 -5.94 -6.25 8.92
C VAL A 177 -5.81 -6.03 7.43
N THR A 178 -6.55 -6.79 6.64
CA THR A 178 -6.45 -6.76 5.18
C THR A 178 -6.90 -5.42 4.61
N GLU A 179 -6.54 -5.14 3.38
CA GLU A 179 -7.03 -3.96 2.67
C GLU A 179 -8.26 -4.30 1.83
N GLY A 180 -8.97 -3.28 1.34
CA GLY A 180 -10.10 -3.40 0.43
C GLY A 180 -9.91 -2.50 -0.80
N ALA A 181 -10.60 -2.80 -1.88
CA ALA A 181 -10.70 -1.84 -2.98
C ALA A 181 -11.70 -0.73 -2.62
N SER A 182 -11.42 0.52 -3.05
CA SER A 182 -12.40 1.60 -2.92
C SER A 182 -13.63 1.31 -3.80
N ALA A 183 -14.81 1.76 -3.39
CA ALA A 183 -16.09 1.52 -4.07
C ALA A 183 -16.13 2.03 -5.52
N VAL A 184 -15.22 2.93 -5.91
CA VAL A 184 -15.08 3.38 -7.29
C VAL A 184 -14.62 2.24 -8.21
N PHE A 185 -13.79 1.32 -7.71
CA PHE A 185 -13.27 0.19 -8.49
C PHE A 185 -14.27 -0.96 -8.49
N ARG A 186 -15.02 -1.04 -9.57
CA ARG A 186 -16.05 -2.05 -9.81
C ARG A 186 -16.18 -2.35 -11.29
N ARG A 187 -16.80 -3.46 -11.62
CA ARG A 187 -17.18 -3.75 -13.00
C ARG A 187 -18.18 -2.71 -13.48
N ILE A 188 -17.88 -2.11 -14.63
CA ILE A 188 -18.74 -1.15 -15.33
C ILE A 188 -18.84 -1.53 -16.80
N GLU A 189 -19.94 -1.15 -17.45
CA GLU A 189 -20.03 -1.21 -18.90
C GLU A 189 -19.13 -0.15 -19.52
N THR A 190 -18.33 -0.55 -20.49
CA THR A 190 -17.37 0.31 -21.19
C THR A 190 -17.39 -0.01 -22.66
N GLU A 191 -17.13 1.01 -23.48
CA GLU A 191 -16.81 0.76 -24.90
C GLU A 191 -15.40 0.15 -25.02
N PRO A 192 -15.18 -0.75 -25.98
CA PRO A 192 -13.86 -1.29 -26.21
C PRO A 192 -12.87 -0.17 -26.58
N PRO A 193 -11.64 -0.23 -26.08
CA PRO A 193 -10.66 0.80 -26.38
C PRO A 193 -10.26 0.74 -27.86
N PRO A 194 -9.85 1.86 -28.45
CA PRO A 194 -9.44 1.92 -29.87
C PRO A 194 -8.23 1.03 -30.15
N ARG A 195 -7.43 0.74 -29.14
CA ARG A 195 -6.27 -0.15 -29.20
C ARG A 195 -6.21 -1.00 -27.94
N ARG A 196 -6.00 -2.32 -28.10
CA ARG A 196 -5.78 -3.23 -26.97
C ARG A 196 -4.51 -2.82 -26.21
N PHE A 197 -4.53 -2.95 -24.87
CA PHE A 197 -3.37 -2.60 -24.06
C PHE A 197 -3.17 -3.54 -22.87
N VAL A 198 -1.90 -3.68 -22.49
CA VAL A 198 -1.43 -4.21 -21.22
C VAL A 198 -1.36 -3.05 -20.24
N LEU A 199 -1.91 -3.19 -19.05
CA LEU A 199 -1.96 -2.13 -18.05
C LEU A 199 -1.05 -2.47 -16.86
N TYR A 200 -0.30 -1.47 -16.42
CA TYR A 200 0.30 -1.40 -15.09
C TYR A 200 -0.22 -0.14 -14.40
N ALA A 201 -0.52 -0.24 -13.10
CA ALA A 201 -0.82 0.93 -12.26
C ALA A 201 -0.04 0.83 -10.94
N GLY A 202 0.58 1.94 -10.53
CA GLY A 202 1.37 2.00 -9.30
C GLY A 202 2.53 3.00 -9.35
N GLY A 203 3.38 2.98 -8.33
CA GLY A 203 4.59 3.81 -8.30
C GLY A 203 5.62 3.40 -9.36
N ILE A 204 6.42 4.36 -9.83
CA ILE A 204 7.54 4.12 -10.77
C ILE A 204 8.84 4.05 -9.96
N SER A 205 8.99 2.99 -9.17
CA SER A 205 10.13 2.76 -8.27
C SER A 205 10.79 1.41 -8.54
N PRO A 206 12.07 1.22 -8.16
CA PRO A 206 12.82 0.00 -8.50
C PRO A 206 12.16 -1.30 -8.06
N ASN A 207 11.51 -1.33 -6.87
CA ASN A 207 10.82 -2.52 -6.37
C ASN A 207 9.61 -2.96 -7.23
N LYS A 208 9.08 -2.07 -8.09
CA LYS A 208 7.98 -2.38 -9.01
C LYS A 208 8.43 -3.13 -10.27
N ASN A 209 9.74 -3.24 -10.49
CA ASN A 209 10.34 -4.11 -11.50
C ASN A 209 9.82 -3.90 -12.93
N LEU A 210 9.52 -2.65 -13.28
CA LEU A 210 8.96 -2.32 -14.60
C LEU A 210 9.94 -2.58 -15.75
N GLY A 211 11.23 -2.66 -15.47
CA GLY A 211 12.23 -3.05 -16.47
C GLY A 211 11.99 -4.46 -17.01
N THR A 212 11.61 -5.41 -16.14
CA THR A 212 11.23 -6.78 -16.55
C THR A 212 9.93 -6.76 -17.38
N LEU A 213 8.94 -5.92 -17.01
CA LEU A 213 7.71 -5.77 -17.78
C LEU A 213 7.98 -5.23 -19.21
N ILE A 214 8.81 -4.19 -19.34
CA ILE A 214 9.20 -3.64 -20.64
C ILE A 214 9.95 -4.70 -21.47
N ALA A 215 10.85 -5.47 -20.88
CA ALA A 215 11.55 -6.54 -21.55
C ALA A 215 10.63 -7.68 -21.99
N ALA A 216 9.66 -8.05 -21.18
CA ALA A 216 8.63 -9.04 -21.51
C ALA A 216 7.72 -8.54 -22.66
N TYR A 217 7.31 -7.27 -22.57
CA TYR A 217 6.49 -6.64 -23.60
C TYR A 217 7.22 -6.54 -24.96
N ALA A 218 8.51 -6.22 -24.96
CA ALA A 218 9.34 -6.23 -26.19
C ALA A 218 9.34 -7.61 -26.87
N ARG A 219 9.44 -8.70 -26.07
CA ARG A 219 9.34 -10.07 -26.58
C ARG A 219 7.96 -10.37 -27.16
N LEU A 220 6.90 -9.89 -26.52
CA LEU A 220 5.53 -10.08 -26.94
C LEU A 220 5.25 -9.37 -28.27
N LEU A 221 5.72 -8.12 -28.46
CA LEU A 221 5.52 -7.34 -29.69
C LEU A 221 6.20 -7.94 -30.92
N SER A 222 7.26 -8.72 -30.75
CA SER A 222 7.88 -9.44 -31.89
C SER A 222 6.91 -10.44 -32.53
N ARG A 223 5.82 -10.79 -31.84
CA ARG A 223 4.79 -11.75 -32.29
C ARG A 223 3.41 -11.09 -32.49
N ARG A 224 3.21 -9.87 -31.94
CA ARG A 224 1.89 -9.20 -31.91
C ARG A 224 2.00 -7.72 -32.25
N HIS A 225 1.26 -7.29 -33.27
CA HIS A 225 1.15 -5.88 -33.63
C HIS A 225 -0.12 -5.26 -33.03
N GLY A 226 -0.13 -3.95 -32.88
CA GLY A 226 -1.31 -3.21 -32.45
C GLY A 226 -1.60 -3.23 -30.95
N LEU A 227 -0.75 -3.83 -30.11
CA LEU A 227 -0.84 -3.81 -28.67
C LEU A 227 -0.11 -2.56 -28.12
N GLN A 228 -0.56 -2.04 -26.97
CA GLN A 228 0.08 -0.94 -26.25
C GLN A 228 0.41 -1.38 -24.81
N LEU A 229 1.49 -0.86 -24.23
CA LEU A 229 1.80 -0.97 -22.81
C LEU A 229 1.52 0.38 -22.15
N LEU A 230 0.53 0.43 -21.25
CA LEU A 230 0.16 1.63 -20.52
C LEU A 230 0.66 1.56 -19.07
N LEU A 231 1.55 2.48 -18.72
CA LEU A 231 2.15 2.60 -17.39
C LEU A 231 1.54 3.80 -16.67
N VAL A 232 0.61 3.53 -15.76
CA VAL A 232 -0.07 4.55 -14.95
C VAL A 232 0.66 4.70 -13.62
N GLY A 233 1.07 5.92 -13.29
CA GLY A 233 1.71 6.24 -12.01
C GLY A 233 2.46 7.56 -12.04
N ASP A 234 2.55 8.21 -10.90
CA ASP A 234 3.25 9.47 -10.77
C ASP A 234 4.77 9.25 -10.85
N TYR A 235 5.39 9.77 -11.91
CA TYR A 235 6.83 9.75 -12.15
C TYR A 235 7.51 11.12 -12.04
N LYS A 236 6.71 12.16 -11.79
CA LYS A 236 7.20 13.56 -11.69
C LYS A 236 7.54 13.95 -10.26
N SER A 237 7.08 13.20 -9.27
CA SER A 237 7.34 13.53 -7.87
C SER A 237 8.67 12.92 -7.38
N ASP A 238 9.54 13.74 -6.80
CA ASP A 238 10.84 13.34 -6.19
C ASP A 238 10.69 12.60 -4.83
N ARG A 239 9.48 12.12 -4.51
CA ARG A 239 9.16 11.59 -3.17
C ARG A 239 9.74 10.22 -2.86
N PHE A 240 10.15 9.45 -3.88
CA PHE A 240 10.82 8.15 -3.75
C PHE A 240 11.86 7.99 -4.85
N LYS A 241 12.79 7.04 -4.66
CA LYS A 241 13.75 6.68 -5.68
C LYS A 241 13.00 6.30 -6.96
N SER A 242 13.00 7.20 -7.96
CA SER A 242 12.35 6.96 -9.25
C SER A 242 13.30 6.26 -10.20
N CYS A 243 12.81 5.28 -10.94
CA CYS A 243 13.54 4.64 -12.03
C CYS A 243 13.07 5.11 -13.43
N TYR A 244 12.27 6.19 -13.50
CA TYR A 244 11.67 6.67 -14.74
C TYR A 244 12.69 6.92 -15.87
N ALA A 245 13.79 7.61 -15.58
CA ALA A 245 14.82 7.91 -16.58
C ALA A 245 15.45 6.62 -17.16
N GLN A 246 15.69 5.61 -16.32
CA GLN A 246 16.22 4.32 -16.74
C GLN A 246 15.21 3.57 -17.61
N LEU A 247 13.93 3.57 -17.24
CA LEU A 247 12.87 2.93 -18.01
C LEU A 247 12.66 3.61 -19.38
N ARG A 248 12.73 4.93 -19.43
CA ARG A 248 12.68 5.70 -20.69
C ARG A 248 13.83 5.31 -21.61
N ALA A 249 15.05 5.26 -21.11
CA ALA A 249 16.21 4.84 -21.88
C ALA A 249 16.08 3.39 -22.40
N GLN A 250 15.51 2.49 -21.56
CA GLN A 250 15.22 1.11 -21.98
C GLN A 250 14.19 1.05 -23.10
N VAL A 251 13.12 1.84 -23.02
CA VAL A 251 12.08 1.94 -24.06
C VAL A 251 12.65 2.45 -25.38
N GLU A 252 13.47 3.51 -25.31
CA GLU A 252 14.14 4.09 -26.49
C GLU A 252 15.12 3.10 -27.14
N ALA A 253 15.95 2.44 -26.34
CA ALA A 253 16.89 1.42 -26.83
C ALA A 253 16.19 0.22 -27.48
N ALA A 254 15.01 -0.14 -26.99
CA ALA A 254 14.18 -1.20 -27.56
C ALA A 254 13.31 -0.73 -28.75
N ARG A 255 13.33 0.56 -29.12
CA ARG A 255 12.51 1.19 -30.16
C ARG A 255 11.00 1.03 -29.93
N LEU A 256 10.56 1.19 -28.67
CA LEU A 256 9.17 1.00 -28.24
C LEU A 256 8.49 2.31 -27.85
N SER A 257 9.00 3.46 -28.31
CA SER A 257 8.54 4.78 -27.87
C SER A 257 7.10 5.10 -28.29
N GLU A 258 6.56 4.45 -29.30
CA GLU A 258 5.17 4.61 -29.76
C GLU A 258 4.21 3.65 -29.07
N GLU A 259 4.70 2.53 -28.56
CA GLU A 259 3.90 1.46 -27.94
C GLU A 259 3.84 1.55 -26.43
N VAL A 260 4.88 2.10 -25.77
CA VAL A 260 4.95 2.24 -24.32
C VAL A 260 4.61 3.65 -23.88
N VAL A 261 3.47 3.79 -23.22
CA VAL A 261 2.94 5.08 -22.76
C VAL A 261 3.08 5.22 -21.24
N PHE A 262 3.79 6.24 -20.81
CA PHE A 262 3.83 6.68 -19.42
C PHE A 262 2.71 7.71 -19.20
N ALA A 263 1.55 7.26 -18.74
CA ALA A 263 0.35 8.08 -18.60
C ALA A 263 0.42 9.09 -17.44
N GLY A 264 1.37 8.91 -16.50
CA GLY A 264 1.38 9.72 -15.29
C GLY A 264 0.26 9.34 -14.32
N TYR A 265 -0.06 10.24 -13.41
CA TYR A 265 -1.19 10.07 -12.51
C TYR A 265 -2.51 10.24 -13.27
N VAL A 266 -3.45 9.34 -13.02
CA VAL A 266 -4.84 9.46 -13.48
C VAL A 266 -5.80 9.42 -12.28
N PRO A 267 -6.97 10.10 -12.32
CA PRO A 267 -8.00 9.99 -11.29
C PRO A 267 -8.55 8.55 -11.15
N ASP A 268 -9.12 8.23 -9.98
CA ASP A 268 -9.60 6.88 -9.69
C ASP A 268 -10.74 6.44 -10.65
N GLU A 269 -11.60 7.33 -11.10
CA GLU A 269 -12.66 7.04 -12.06
C GLU A 269 -12.10 6.67 -13.45
N GLU A 270 -11.04 7.35 -13.87
CA GLU A 270 -10.36 7.01 -15.12
C GLU A 270 -9.57 5.71 -14.97
N LEU A 271 -8.91 5.50 -13.85
CA LEU A 271 -8.21 4.26 -13.56
C LEU A 271 -9.19 3.08 -13.52
N CYS A 272 -10.40 3.26 -12.97
CA CYS A 272 -11.46 2.26 -13.02
C CYS A 272 -11.83 1.89 -14.47
N ARG A 273 -11.97 2.89 -15.37
CA ARG A 273 -12.21 2.63 -16.80
C ARG A 273 -11.07 1.85 -17.44
N LEU A 274 -9.83 2.24 -17.14
CA LEU A 274 -8.64 1.54 -17.64
C LEU A 274 -8.59 0.08 -17.17
N TYR A 275 -8.88 -0.20 -15.90
CA TYR A 275 -8.96 -1.57 -15.40
C TYR A 275 -10.05 -2.39 -16.11
N ASN A 276 -11.23 -1.81 -16.35
CA ASN A 276 -12.34 -2.48 -17.02
C ASN A 276 -12.08 -2.77 -18.51
N THR A 277 -11.17 -2.02 -19.14
CA THR A 277 -10.88 -2.12 -20.58
C THR A 277 -9.52 -2.73 -20.89
N ALA A 278 -8.67 -2.94 -19.88
CA ALA A 278 -7.37 -3.57 -20.05
C ALA A 278 -7.51 -5.01 -20.56
N ALA A 279 -6.73 -5.38 -21.57
CA ALA A 279 -6.65 -6.75 -22.02
C ALA A 279 -6.04 -7.68 -20.95
N VAL A 280 -5.09 -7.14 -20.16
CA VAL A 280 -4.51 -7.76 -18.99
C VAL A 280 -3.86 -6.70 -18.10
N PHE A 281 -4.01 -6.84 -16.79
CA PHE A 281 -3.28 -6.06 -15.80
C PHE A 281 -2.05 -6.83 -15.32
N VAL A 282 -0.90 -6.17 -15.22
CA VAL A 282 0.37 -6.79 -14.84
C VAL A 282 1.00 -6.04 -13.68
N MET A 283 1.33 -6.76 -12.59
CA MET A 283 2.06 -6.22 -11.43
C MET A 283 3.28 -7.09 -11.11
N PRO A 284 4.46 -6.81 -11.73
CA PRO A 284 5.63 -7.68 -11.71
C PRO A 284 6.59 -7.36 -10.55
N SER A 285 6.09 -6.83 -9.46
CA SER A 285 6.89 -6.30 -8.34
C SER A 285 7.88 -7.33 -7.79
N LEU A 286 9.03 -6.87 -7.29
CA LEU A 286 10.01 -7.73 -6.62
C LEU A 286 9.55 -8.11 -5.21
N ASP A 287 8.83 -7.21 -4.54
CA ASP A 287 8.26 -7.42 -3.22
C ASP A 287 7.07 -6.48 -3.00
N GLU A 288 6.03 -6.95 -2.32
CA GLU A 288 4.82 -6.19 -1.96
C GLU A 288 4.29 -6.63 -0.60
N GLY A 289 3.74 -5.64 0.14
CA GLY A 289 3.05 -5.93 1.40
C GLY A 289 1.61 -6.40 1.23
N PHE A 290 0.91 -5.94 0.17
CA PHE A 290 -0.47 -6.34 -0.15
C PHE A 290 -0.73 -6.35 -1.67
N GLY A 291 -0.75 -5.18 -2.31
CA GLY A 291 -1.01 -5.08 -3.75
C GLY A 291 -2.36 -4.45 -4.09
N LEU A 292 -2.70 -3.30 -3.48
CA LEU A 292 -3.95 -2.58 -3.77
C LEU A 292 -4.27 -2.43 -5.26
N PRO A 293 -3.33 -2.06 -6.16
CA PRO A 293 -3.64 -1.96 -7.58
C PRO A 293 -4.08 -3.28 -8.23
N ALA A 294 -3.54 -4.41 -7.76
CA ALA A 294 -3.98 -5.73 -8.24
C ALA A 294 -5.41 -6.04 -7.74
N LEU A 295 -5.73 -5.73 -6.48
CA LEU A 295 -7.09 -5.87 -5.95
C LEU A 295 -8.08 -4.95 -6.68
N GLU A 296 -7.70 -3.71 -6.97
CA GLU A 296 -8.52 -2.76 -7.73
C GLU A 296 -8.80 -3.28 -9.15
N ALA A 297 -7.78 -3.80 -9.84
CA ALA A 297 -7.92 -4.45 -11.14
C ALA A 297 -8.86 -5.68 -11.08
N MET A 298 -8.68 -6.54 -10.06
CA MET A 298 -9.56 -7.69 -9.82
C MET A 298 -11.01 -7.28 -9.56
N SER A 299 -11.23 -6.19 -8.82
CA SER A 299 -12.57 -5.66 -8.52
C SER A 299 -13.28 -5.11 -9.76
N CYS A 300 -12.50 -4.69 -10.76
CA CYS A 300 -12.99 -4.28 -12.08
C CYS A 300 -13.12 -5.46 -13.06
N GLY A 301 -12.68 -6.66 -12.69
CA GLY A 301 -12.72 -7.86 -13.54
C GLY A 301 -11.63 -7.92 -14.59
N ALA A 302 -10.52 -7.19 -14.43
CA ALA A 302 -9.36 -7.36 -15.29
C ALA A 302 -8.72 -8.75 -15.08
N PRO A 303 -8.29 -9.47 -16.14
CA PRO A 303 -7.36 -10.58 -15.99
C PRO A 303 -6.05 -10.07 -15.39
N VAL A 304 -5.52 -10.75 -14.37
CA VAL A 304 -4.37 -10.28 -13.59
C VAL A 304 -3.19 -11.23 -13.70
N ILE A 305 -1.98 -10.68 -13.94
CA ILE A 305 -0.71 -11.39 -13.86
C ILE A 305 0.15 -10.71 -12.81
N VAL A 306 0.68 -11.48 -11.86
CA VAL A 306 1.51 -10.98 -10.77
C VAL A 306 2.79 -11.78 -10.61
N SER A 307 3.76 -11.22 -9.91
CA SER A 307 4.96 -11.95 -9.52
C SER A 307 4.74 -12.80 -8.26
N SER A 308 5.50 -13.90 -8.18
CA SER A 308 5.49 -14.87 -7.07
C SER A 308 6.38 -14.46 -5.89
N GLY A 309 6.23 -15.17 -4.77
CA GLY A 309 7.13 -15.11 -3.62
C GLY A 309 6.80 -14.04 -2.59
N HIS A 310 5.68 -13.33 -2.73
CA HIS A 310 5.26 -12.28 -1.79
C HIS A 310 3.72 -12.12 -1.75
N ALA A 311 3.22 -11.06 -1.12
CA ALA A 311 1.78 -10.87 -0.86
C ALA A 311 0.88 -10.90 -2.10
N LEU A 312 1.38 -10.59 -3.29
CA LEU A 312 0.57 -10.65 -4.52
C LEU A 312 0.10 -12.07 -4.84
N GLU A 313 0.95 -13.08 -4.62
CA GLU A 313 0.57 -14.49 -4.80
C GLU A 313 -0.54 -14.89 -3.81
N GLU A 314 -0.42 -14.45 -2.54
CA GLU A 314 -1.47 -14.63 -1.54
C GLU A 314 -2.78 -13.92 -1.94
N LEU A 315 -2.68 -12.69 -2.48
CA LEU A 315 -3.84 -11.90 -2.90
C LEU A 315 -4.60 -12.55 -4.03
N VAL A 316 -3.91 -12.90 -5.13
CA VAL A 316 -4.59 -13.41 -6.33
C VAL A 316 -5.05 -14.88 -6.18
N GLY A 317 -4.30 -15.71 -5.47
CA GLY A 317 -4.59 -17.14 -5.36
C GLY A 317 -4.71 -17.79 -6.75
N ASP A 318 -5.85 -18.43 -7.01
CA ASP A 318 -6.18 -19.04 -8.31
C ASP A 318 -6.84 -18.08 -9.32
N ALA A 319 -7.06 -16.82 -8.94
CA ALA A 319 -7.74 -15.83 -9.76
C ALA A 319 -6.82 -15.08 -10.72
N GLY A 320 -5.51 -15.26 -10.63
CA GLY A 320 -4.52 -14.65 -11.52
C GLY A 320 -3.45 -15.63 -11.98
N LEU A 321 -2.66 -15.24 -12.96
CA LEU A 321 -1.44 -15.95 -13.31
C LEU A 321 -0.28 -15.44 -12.47
N VAL A 322 0.54 -16.36 -11.96
CA VAL A 322 1.69 -16.06 -11.11
C VAL A 322 2.97 -16.47 -11.83
N VAL A 323 3.94 -15.55 -11.92
CA VAL A 323 5.21 -15.77 -12.62
C VAL A 323 6.40 -15.37 -11.75
N PRO A 324 7.60 -15.94 -11.95
CA PRO A 324 8.78 -15.47 -11.24
C PRO A 324 9.09 -13.99 -11.52
N PRO A 325 9.44 -13.17 -10.52
CA PRO A 325 9.49 -11.71 -10.65
C PRO A 325 10.54 -11.20 -11.66
N GLN A 326 11.63 -11.93 -11.89
CA GLN A 326 12.72 -11.52 -12.79
C GLN A 326 12.75 -12.30 -14.12
N ASP A 327 11.70 -13.08 -14.40
CA ASP A 327 11.61 -13.87 -15.62
C ASP A 327 10.74 -13.16 -16.68
N ALA A 328 11.41 -12.36 -17.52
CA ALA A 328 10.74 -11.66 -18.62
C ALA A 328 10.18 -12.63 -19.70
N ALA A 329 10.71 -13.85 -19.83
CA ALA A 329 10.21 -14.83 -20.78
C ALA A 329 8.90 -15.45 -20.27
N ALA A 330 8.86 -15.89 -19.01
CA ALA A 330 7.64 -16.40 -18.38
C ALA A 330 6.53 -15.33 -18.34
N LEU A 331 6.89 -14.06 -18.07
CA LEU A 331 5.92 -12.96 -18.06
C LEU A 331 5.38 -12.69 -19.47
N ALA A 332 6.23 -12.73 -20.51
CA ALA A 332 5.78 -12.59 -21.91
C ALA A 332 4.84 -13.72 -22.31
N GLU A 333 5.15 -14.96 -21.95
CA GLU A 333 4.31 -16.13 -22.23
C GLU A 333 2.97 -16.04 -21.50
N ALA A 334 2.96 -15.63 -20.23
CA ALA A 334 1.72 -15.45 -19.46
C ALA A 334 0.82 -14.36 -20.10
N MET A 335 1.40 -13.23 -20.52
CA MET A 335 0.64 -12.20 -21.25
C MET A 335 0.11 -12.74 -22.58
N ASP A 336 0.94 -13.46 -23.35
CA ASP A 336 0.55 -14.01 -24.64
C ASP A 336 -0.63 -14.98 -24.53
N ARG A 337 -0.59 -15.89 -23.55
CA ARG A 337 -1.69 -16.82 -23.25
C ARG A 337 -3.01 -16.11 -22.97
N VAL A 338 -3.01 -15.07 -22.12
CA VAL A 338 -4.24 -14.30 -21.81
C VAL A 338 -4.76 -13.56 -23.03
N LEU A 339 -3.86 -13.07 -23.90
CA LEU A 339 -4.22 -12.32 -25.09
C LEU A 339 -4.72 -13.22 -26.24
N GLU A 340 -4.28 -14.48 -26.31
CA GLU A 340 -4.64 -15.45 -27.35
C GLU A 340 -5.91 -16.22 -27.03
N ASP A 341 -6.17 -16.49 -25.75
CA ASP A 341 -7.26 -17.31 -25.29
C ASP A 341 -8.36 -16.49 -24.59
N PRO A 342 -9.41 -16.08 -25.32
CA PRO A 342 -10.53 -15.35 -24.73
C PRO A 342 -11.25 -16.10 -23.61
N ALA A 343 -11.29 -17.45 -23.68
CA ALA A 343 -11.92 -18.25 -22.63
C ALA A 343 -11.10 -18.22 -21.33
N LEU A 344 -9.76 -18.26 -21.44
CA LEU A 344 -8.87 -18.05 -20.30
C LEU A 344 -9.04 -16.65 -19.71
N ALA A 345 -9.05 -15.61 -20.56
CA ALA A 345 -9.22 -14.22 -20.13
C ALA A 345 -10.54 -14.03 -19.37
N GLU A 346 -11.65 -14.58 -19.89
CA GLU A 346 -12.96 -14.53 -19.23
C GLU A 346 -12.96 -15.31 -17.91
N ALA A 347 -12.41 -16.50 -17.88
CA ALA A 347 -12.30 -17.30 -16.66
C ALA A 347 -11.48 -16.60 -15.57
N LEU A 348 -10.37 -15.93 -15.93
CA LEU A 348 -9.57 -15.12 -15.00
C LEU A 348 -10.35 -13.90 -14.51
N SER A 349 -11.07 -13.21 -15.40
CA SER A 349 -11.95 -12.09 -15.06
C SER A 349 -13.00 -12.47 -14.00
N GLU A 350 -13.72 -13.56 -14.22
CA GLU A 350 -14.72 -14.04 -13.27
C GLU A 350 -14.12 -14.46 -11.92
N ARG A 351 -12.97 -15.17 -11.95
CA ARG A 351 -12.26 -15.54 -10.72
C ARG A 351 -11.79 -14.30 -9.97
N SER A 352 -11.25 -13.29 -10.68
CA SER A 352 -10.82 -11.99 -10.11
C SER A 352 -11.98 -11.33 -9.38
N LEU A 353 -13.16 -11.22 -10.00
CA LEU A 353 -14.35 -10.63 -9.37
C LEU A 353 -14.81 -11.41 -8.12
N ARG A 354 -14.78 -12.75 -8.18
CA ARG A 354 -15.13 -13.59 -7.01
C ARG A 354 -14.12 -13.42 -5.88
N ARG A 355 -12.81 -13.46 -6.20
CA ARG A 355 -11.73 -13.35 -5.22
C ARG A 355 -11.70 -11.99 -4.55
N ALA A 356 -11.90 -10.90 -5.31
CA ALA A 356 -11.89 -9.54 -4.79
C ALA A 356 -12.96 -9.30 -3.71
N ARG A 357 -14.09 -9.99 -3.75
CA ARG A 357 -15.15 -9.90 -2.73
C ARG A 357 -14.72 -10.35 -1.33
N ALA A 358 -13.63 -11.11 -1.23
CA ALA A 358 -13.07 -11.51 0.06
C ALA A 358 -12.32 -10.37 0.78
N PHE A 359 -12.06 -9.27 0.07
CA PHE A 359 -11.29 -8.13 0.55
C PHE A 359 -12.16 -6.87 0.50
N SER A 360 -12.58 -6.40 1.67
CA SER A 360 -13.36 -5.17 1.78
C SER A 360 -12.91 -4.35 2.98
N TRP A 361 -13.18 -3.05 2.95
CA TRP A 361 -12.89 -2.17 4.08
C TRP A 361 -13.78 -2.46 5.29
N GLU A 362 -14.99 -2.99 5.09
CA GLU A 362 -15.87 -3.45 6.16
C GLU A 362 -15.24 -4.62 6.92
N ARG A 363 -14.68 -5.59 6.20
CA ARG A 363 -13.93 -6.70 6.80
C ARG A 363 -12.65 -6.22 7.50
N ALA A 364 -11.93 -5.29 6.88
CA ALA A 364 -10.76 -4.68 7.50
C ALA A 364 -11.11 -3.97 8.82
N ALA A 365 -12.25 -3.27 8.87
CA ALA A 365 -12.76 -2.65 10.09
C ALA A 365 -13.11 -3.67 11.17
N GLU A 366 -13.71 -4.81 10.82
CA GLU A 366 -13.97 -5.92 11.76
C GLU A 366 -12.65 -6.43 12.36
N GLN A 367 -11.70 -6.78 11.50
CA GLN A 367 -10.38 -7.27 11.92
C GLN A 367 -9.64 -6.24 12.80
N PHE A 368 -9.74 -4.95 12.47
CA PHE A 368 -9.15 -3.88 13.27
C PHE A 368 -9.79 -3.80 14.66
N LEU A 369 -11.13 -3.82 14.75
CA LEU A 369 -11.85 -3.74 16.03
C LEU A 369 -11.61 -4.97 16.91
N GLU A 370 -11.55 -6.16 16.32
CA GLU A 370 -11.16 -7.38 17.03
C GLU A 370 -9.74 -7.27 17.59
N ALA A 371 -8.79 -6.79 16.79
CA ALA A 371 -7.41 -6.61 17.20
C ALA A 371 -7.27 -5.54 18.28
N LEU A 372 -7.99 -4.42 18.17
CA LEU A 372 -8.05 -3.34 19.17
C LEU A 372 -8.56 -3.86 20.50
N ASN A 373 -9.71 -4.55 20.51
CA ASN A 373 -10.32 -5.10 21.71
C ASN A 373 -9.40 -6.13 22.40
N ALA A 374 -8.76 -7.01 21.62
CA ALA A 374 -7.82 -7.99 22.16
C ALA A 374 -6.58 -7.33 22.81
N ALA A 375 -6.07 -6.25 22.21
CA ALA A 375 -4.91 -5.52 22.75
C ALA A 375 -5.23 -4.82 24.07
N LEU A 376 -6.43 -4.27 24.20
CA LEU A 376 -6.85 -3.50 25.37
C LEU A 376 -7.35 -4.40 26.50
N ALA A 377 -7.87 -5.60 26.21
CA ALA A 377 -8.23 -6.58 27.23
C ALA A 377 -7.00 -7.18 27.95
N HIS A 378 -5.82 -7.17 27.28
CA HIS A 378 -4.58 -7.72 27.83
C HIS A 378 -3.43 -6.71 27.65
N PRO A 379 -3.49 -5.55 28.33
CA PRO A 379 -2.39 -4.61 28.28
C PRO A 379 -1.12 -5.30 28.81
N ARG A 380 0.02 -5.06 28.13
CA ARG A 380 1.30 -5.56 28.62
C ARG A 380 1.48 -5.11 30.07
N SER A 381 1.47 -6.04 31.00
CA SER A 381 1.98 -5.78 32.34
C SER A 381 3.41 -5.24 32.15
N GLY A 382 3.65 -4.01 32.64
CA GLY A 382 4.88 -3.29 32.41
C GLY A 382 6.09 -4.21 32.54
N ALA A 383 6.91 -4.25 31.52
CA ALA A 383 8.22 -4.86 31.61
C ALA A 383 8.96 -4.13 32.72
N THR A 384 9.00 -4.71 33.90
CA THR A 384 10.02 -4.41 34.91
C THR A 384 11.35 -4.59 34.19
N ALA A 385 11.98 -3.48 33.84
CA ALA A 385 13.39 -3.48 33.53
C ALA A 385 14.10 -4.07 34.72
N THR A 386 14.53 -5.29 34.61
CA THR A 386 15.56 -5.85 35.50
C THR A 386 16.89 -5.44 34.87
N PRO A 387 17.82 -4.93 35.69
CA PRO A 387 19.02 -4.18 35.30
C PRO A 387 20.04 -4.98 34.48
#